data_ad0dbe9ba73be7969d84ba0dbe25cc24
#
_entry.id   ad0dbe9ba73be7969d84ba0dbe25cc24
#
_cell.length_a   1.000
_cell.length_b   1.000
_cell.length_c   1.000
_cell.angle_alpha   90.00
_cell.angle_beta   90.00
_cell.angle_gamma   90.00
#
_symmetry.space_group_name_H-M   'P 1'
#
loop_
_entity.id
_entity.type
_entity.pdbx_description
1 polymer ?
#
loop_
_entity_poly.entity_id
_entity_poly.type
_entity_poly.pdbx_seq_one_letter_code
_entity_poly.pdbx_strand_id
1 'polypeptide(L)'
;MCRSWIRRTVFSVFAGLALIAGASGARAAPSEVVVGSYVNKVQDLNFRENKYTLDFFIWFRWKAEGALADYKPLDSFEIINGRIESKGSIVEKKIGNLNYASARVTATIAEPWELATFPFDWHRMNVRVEDSVFTVTDLVFVPDKANSALGDEINMSGWTAANFNAEVFRKLYKTNYGDTSLPTNAQSEYSRFVMAWDIDRIGWGAALKLLSSVILATAVAFVSFMVKPSDLDARFGMAVGALFAVVASAFIASSLVPDSGAMTVADQLHMVALGCIFLVLLQSAFCLRLEVSGREELAYRIDHWSLAMFPLLFYGWVGWAIFKALR
;
A
#
# COMPACT_ATOMS: atom_id res chain seq x y z
N MET A 1 83.80 10.72 20.40
CA MET A 1 82.95 11.81 19.99
C MET A 1 82.07 11.48 18.72
N CYS A 2 81.74 10.26 18.47
CA CYS A 2 81.05 9.87 17.22
C CYS A 2 79.73 9.13 17.41
N ARG A 3 79.16 9.06 18.64
CA ARG A 3 77.87 8.36 18.92
C ARG A 3 76.64 9.25 19.20
N SER A 4 76.83 10.58 19.31
CA SER A 4 75.74 11.52 19.61
C SER A 4 75.11 12.14 18.36
N TRP A 5 75.77 12.08 17.22
CA TRP A 5 75.26 12.67 15.98
C TRP A 5 74.21 11.78 15.26
N ILE A 6 74.35 10.47 15.33
CA ILE A 6 73.42 9.52 14.66
C ILE A 6 72.05 9.48 15.35
N ARG A 7 71.96 9.74 16.67
CA ARG A 7 70.66 9.76 17.37
C ARG A 7 69.84 11.00 17.11
N ARG A 8 70.40 12.15 16.73
CA ARG A 8 69.66 13.37 16.43
C ARG A 8 69.07 13.37 15.03
N THR A 9 69.73 12.78 14.05
CA THR A 9 69.27 12.70 12.64
C THR A 9 68.19 11.67 12.48
N VAL A 10 68.17 10.57 13.20
CA VAL A 10 67.12 9.55 13.13
C VAL A 10 65.83 10.04 13.78
N PHE A 11 65.91 10.86 14.85
CA PHE A 11 64.71 11.43 15.48
C PHE A 11 64.01 12.52 14.62
N SER A 12 64.80 13.27 13.84
CA SER A 12 64.23 14.32 12.96
C SER A 12 63.55 13.75 11.70
N VAL A 13 63.97 12.59 11.20
CA VAL A 13 63.37 11.92 10.04
C VAL A 13 62.10 11.20 10.45
N PHE A 14 62.01 10.62 11.66
CA PHE A 14 60.78 10.02 12.17
C PHE A 14 59.70 11.06 12.56
N ALA A 15 60.07 12.24 13.02
CA ALA A 15 59.15 13.33 13.30
C ALA A 15 58.59 13.96 12.02
N GLY A 16 59.35 13.96 10.91
CA GLY A 16 58.85 14.43 9.59
C GLY A 16 57.92 13.43 8.89
N LEU A 17 58.13 12.13 9.05
CA LEU A 17 57.24 11.10 8.50
C LEU A 17 55.95 10.92 9.29
N ALA A 18 55.91 11.25 10.58
CA ALA A 18 54.68 11.20 11.37
C ALA A 18 53.68 12.35 11.06
N LEU A 19 54.17 13.44 10.45
CA LEU A 19 53.32 14.57 10.05
C LEU A 19 52.68 14.41 8.66
N ILE A 20 53.16 13.46 7.85
CA ILE A 20 52.58 13.19 6.50
C ILE A 20 51.50 12.10 6.56
N ALA A 21 51.45 11.28 7.61
CA ALA A 21 50.44 10.24 7.76
C ALA A 21 49.09 10.72 8.32
N GLY A 22 48.90 12.01 8.60
CA GLY A 22 47.70 12.58 9.23
C GLY A 22 46.77 13.38 8.33
N ALA A 23 47.07 13.48 7.03
CA ALA A 23 46.15 14.09 6.07
C ALA A 23 45.17 13.05 5.48
N SER A 24 44.49 12.30 6.34
CA SER A 24 43.19 11.75 5.96
C SER A 24 42.34 12.98 5.67
N GLY A 25 42.07 13.23 4.38
CA GLY A 25 41.22 14.34 3.98
C GLY A 25 39.91 14.28 4.76
N ALA A 26 39.75 15.18 5.70
CA ALA A 26 38.50 15.34 6.42
C ALA A 26 37.44 15.65 5.35
N ARG A 27 36.70 14.64 4.92
CA ARG A 27 35.57 14.83 4.00
C ARG A 27 34.60 15.77 4.72
N ALA A 28 34.24 16.87 4.10
CA ALA A 28 33.28 17.79 4.68
C ALA A 28 32.01 17.02 5.03
N ALA A 29 31.43 17.30 6.18
CA ALA A 29 30.15 16.70 6.54
C ALA A 29 29.10 17.07 5.47
N PRO A 30 28.18 16.14 5.14
CA PRO A 30 27.14 16.45 4.17
C PRO A 30 26.30 17.65 4.61
N SER A 31 25.87 18.44 3.66
CA SER A 31 25.03 19.59 3.91
C SER A 31 23.59 19.16 4.22
N GLU A 32 22.99 19.73 5.26
CA GLU A 32 21.61 19.46 5.63
C GLU A 32 20.62 20.28 4.82
N VAL A 33 19.60 19.62 4.29
CA VAL A 33 18.45 20.22 3.63
C VAL A 33 17.20 19.86 4.41
N VAL A 34 16.58 20.83 5.06
CA VAL A 34 15.30 20.63 5.75
C VAL A 34 14.21 20.52 4.70
N VAL A 35 13.47 19.41 4.70
CA VAL A 35 12.38 19.13 3.78
C VAL A 35 11.08 18.88 4.55
N GLY A 36 9.97 19.44 4.05
CA GLY A 36 8.66 19.22 4.60
C GLY A 36 7.58 19.21 3.53
N SER A 37 6.39 18.75 3.90
CA SER A 37 5.26 18.62 2.99
C SER A 37 3.92 18.87 3.69
N TYR A 38 2.97 19.42 2.93
CA TYR A 38 1.59 19.59 3.35
C TYR A 38 0.67 19.02 2.28
N VAL A 39 -0.05 17.95 2.63
CA VAL A 39 -0.94 17.26 1.69
C VAL A 39 -2.27 18.00 1.65
N ASN A 40 -2.62 18.56 0.48
CA ASN A 40 -3.89 19.25 0.29
C ASN A 40 -5.02 18.29 -0.03
N LYS A 41 -4.77 17.33 -0.93
CA LYS A 41 -5.82 16.49 -1.48
C LYS A 41 -5.29 15.15 -1.96
N VAL A 42 -6.04 14.09 -1.67
CA VAL A 42 -5.89 12.76 -2.26
C VAL A 42 -7.05 12.52 -3.22
N GLN A 43 -6.77 12.11 -4.44
CA GLN A 43 -7.75 11.91 -5.49
C GLN A 43 -7.49 10.57 -6.20
N ASP A 44 -8.49 10.10 -6.93
CA ASP A 44 -8.38 8.97 -7.86
C ASP A 44 -7.74 7.72 -7.21
N LEU A 45 -8.21 7.37 -5.99
CA LEU A 45 -7.80 6.11 -5.37
C LEU A 45 -8.23 4.95 -6.27
N ASN A 46 -7.28 4.43 -7.03
CA ASN A 46 -7.52 3.35 -7.98
C ASN A 46 -6.80 2.07 -7.50
N PHE A 47 -7.54 1.26 -6.78
CA PHE A 47 -7.01 -0.02 -6.26
C PHE A 47 -6.64 -0.96 -7.39
N ARG A 48 -7.44 -1.02 -8.44
CA ARG A 48 -7.21 -1.92 -9.58
C ARG A 48 -5.89 -1.65 -10.31
N GLU A 49 -5.50 -0.38 -10.42
CA GLU A 49 -4.28 0.03 -11.10
C GLU A 49 -3.10 0.29 -10.15
N ASN A 50 -3.28 -0.01 -8.86
CA ASN A 50 -2.26 0.21 -7.83
C ASN A 50 -1.71 1.64 -7.81
N LYS A 51 -2.59 2.64 -7.91
CA LYS A 51 -2.19 4.05 -7.94
C LYS A 51 -3.20 4.98 -7.28
N TYR A 52 -2.74 6.18 -6.93
CA TYR A 52 -3.55 7.31 -6.52
C TYR A 52 -2.91 8.63 -6.96
N THR A 53 -3.70 9.69 -7.05
CA THR A 53 -3.23 11.03 -7.37
C THR A 53 -3.18 11.88 -6.10
N LEU A 54 -2.08 12.58 -5.91
CA LEU A 54 -1.81 13.43 -4.75
C LEU A 54 -1.56 14.87 -5.19
N ASP A 55 -2.18 15.83 -4.49
CA ASP A 55 -1.89 17.26 -4.58
C ASP A 55 -1.32 17.69 -3.21
N PHE A 56 -0.12 18.23 -3.21
CA PHE A 56 0.59 18.60 -1.98
C PHE A 56 1.56 19.74 -2.22
N PHE A 57 1.88 20.47 -1.15
CA PHE A 57 3.04 21.35 -1.11
C PHE A 57 4.26 20.59 -0.61
N ILE A 58 5.41 20.88 -1.23
CA ILE A 58 6.73 20.47 -0.74
C ILE A 58 7.60 21.71 -0.62
N TRP A 59 8.42 21.77 0.40
CA TRP A 59 9.38 22.86 0.61
C TRP A 59 10.72 22.33 1.07
N PHE A 60 11.76 23.13 0.75
CA PHE A 60 13.14 22.89 1.10
C PHE A 60 13.74 24.14 1.71
N ARG A 61 14.59 23.96 2.73
CA ARG A 61 15.40 25.02 3.35
C ARG A 61 16.82 24.52 3.51
N TRP A 62 17.78 25.30 3.01
CA TRP A 62 19.19 24.92 3.05
C TRP A 62 20.11 26.12 3.13
N LYS A 63 21.38 25.91 3.49
CA LYS A 63 22.47 26.88 3.32
C LYS A 63 23.11 26.67 1.96
N ALA A 64 23.27 27.73 1.18
CA ALA A 64 23.96 27.68 -0.11
C ALA A 64 25.48 27.74 0.10
N GLU A 65 26.03 26.65 0.59
CA GLU A 65 27.47 26.51 0.91
C GLU A 65 28.00 25.18 0.35
N GLY A 66 29.27 25.14 0.00
CA GLY A 66 29.92 23.91 -0.48
C GLY A 66 29.28 23.32 -1.72
N ALA A 67 28.92 22.05 -1.67
CA ALA A 67 28.26 21.35 -2.78
C ALA A 67 26.87 21.90 -3.12
N LEU A 68 26.19 22.56 -2.16
CA LEU A 68 24.86 23.13 -2.33
C LEU A 68 24.83 24.63 -2.67
N ALA A 69 25.95 25.23 -3.10
CA ALA A 69 26.03 26.65 -3.45
C ALA A 69 25.00 27.04 -4.52
N ASP A 70 24.88 26.24 -5.58
CA ASP A 70 23.94 26.42 -6.70
C ASP A 70 22.80 25.39 -6.68
N TYR A 71 22.47 24.83 -5.54
CA TYR A 71 21.44 23.81 -5.40
C TYR A 71 20.05 24.36 -5.71
N LYS A 72 19.34 23.63 -6.58
CA LYS A 72 17.97 23.93 -6.99
C LYS A 72 17.06 22.71 -6.71
N PRO A 73 16.56 22.58 -5.50
CA PRO A 73 15.78 21.40 -5.10
C PRO A 73 14.54 21.15 -5.97
N LEU A 74 13.90 22.21 -6.47
CA LEU A 74 12.70 22.06 -7.30
C LEU A 74 13.00 21.48 -8.70
N ASP A 75 14.24 21.54 -9.15
CA ASP A 75 14.66 20.96 -10.43
C ASP A 75 15.16 19.52 -10.26
N SER A 76 15.76 19.21 -9.10
CA SER A 76 16.45 17.93 -8.85
C SER A 76 15.69 16.92 -8.01
N PHE A 77 14.67 17.34 -7.22
CA PHE A 77 13.89 16.35 -6.47
C PHE A 77 13.04 15.48 -7.38
N GLU A 78 12.95 14.21 -7.04
CA GLU A 78 12.12 13.23 -7.72
C GLU A 78 11.26 12.42 -6.76
N ILE A 79 10.16 11.89 -7.26
CA ILE A 79 9.28 10.97 -6.53
C ILE A 79 9.58 9.56 -6.99
N ILE A 80 10.18 8.76 -6.11
CA ILE A 80 10.68 7.42 -6.43
C ILE A 80 9.57 6.42 -6.74
N ASN A 81 8.44 6.53 -6.05
CA ASN A 81 7.29 5.63 -6.25
C ASN A 81 6.15 6.30 -7.02
N GLY A 82 6.48 7.27 -7.87
CA GLY A 82 5.45 7.98 -8.62
C GLY A 82 6.00 8.83 -9.73
N ARG A 83 5.11 9.60 -10.33
CA ARG A 83 5.42 10.53 -11.39
C ARG A 83 4.83 11.90 -11.07
N ILE A 84 5.61 12.94 -11.22
CA ILE A 84 5.15 14.32 -11.12
C ILE A 84 4.40 14.67 -12.40
N GLU A 85 3.13 15.04 -12.27
CA GLU A 85 2.29 15.47 -13.38
C GLU A 85 2.42 16.98 -13.62
N SER A 86 2.48 17.75 -12.53
CA SER A 86 2.67 19.19 -12.60
C SER A 86 3.34 19.77 -11.36
N LYS A 87 4.07 20.87 -11.58
CA LYS A 87 4.61 21.73 -10.51
C LYS A 87 4.07 23.15 -10.74
N GLY A 88 3.54 23.76 -9.69
CA GLY A 88 3.00 25.12 -9.73
C GLY A 88 3.24 25.86 -8.41
N SER A 89 2.77 27.10 -8.32
CA SER A 89 2.92 27.95 -7.12
C SER A 89 4.37 27.97 -6.59
N ILE A 90 5.34 28.08 -7.50
CA ILE A 90 6.76 28.05 -7.16
C ILE A 90 7.10 29.35 -6.41
N VAL A 91 7.73 29.21 -5.25
CA VAL A 91 8.24 30.31 -4.44
C VAL A 91 9.69 30.03 -4.09
N GLU A 92 10.58 30.92 -4.48
CA GLU A 92 12.00 30.89 -4.10
C GLU A 92 12.35 32.21 -3.40
N LYS A 93 12.97 32.13 -2.22
CA LYS A 93 13.36 33.30 -1.43
C LYS A 93 14.48 32.97 -0.46
N LYS A 94 15.11 34.01 0.08
CA LYS A 94 16.02 33.89 1.23
C LYS A 94 15.31 34.24 2.51
N ILE A 95 15.53 33.44 3.55
CA ILE A 95 15.05 33.65 4.91
C ILE A 95 16.26 33.71 5.85
N GLY A 96 16.74 34.92 6.14
CA GLY A 96 18.02 35.09 6.84
C GLY A 96 19.19 34.59 6.00
N ASN A 97 19.92 33.60 6.52
CA ASN A 97 21.05 32.97 5.84
C ASN A 97 20.67 31.66 5.11
N LEU A 98 19.38 31.30 5.12
CA LEU A 98 18.88 30.10 4.46
C LEU A 98 18.18 30.45 3.14
N ASN A 99 18.40 29.59 2.15
CA ASN A 99 17.56 29.56 0.96
C ASN A 99 16.28 28.76 1.27
N TYR A 100 15.18 29.16 0.69
CA TYR A 100 13.88 28.54 0.76
C TYR A 100 13.33 28.37 -0.64
N ALA A 101 12.86 27.17 -0.96
CA ALA A 101 12.10 26.88 -2.16
C ALA A 101 10.88 26.04 -1.83
N SER A 102 9.75 26.35 -2.44
CA SER A 102 8.53 25.53 -2.31
C SER A 102 7.78 25.47 -3.62
N ALA A 103 7.06 24.38 -3.84
CA ALA A 103 6.16 24.19 -4.97
C ALA A 103 4.91 23.43 -4.54
N ARG A 104 3.79 23.70 -5.21
CA ARG A 104 2.63 22.84 -5.23
C ARG A 104 2.81 21.79 -6.30
N VAL A 105 2.67 20.53 -5.95
CA VAL A 105 2.95 19.39 -6.81
C VAL A 105 1.70 18.53 -6.93
N THR A 106 1.32 18.20 -8.17
CA THR A 106 0.37 17.11 -8.43
C THR A 106 1.16 15.92 -8.95
N ALA A 107 0.98 14.76 -8.34
CA ALA A 107 1.70 13.55 -8.69
C ALA A 107 0.81 12.32 -8.66
N THR A 108 1.03 11.39 -9.59
CA THR A 108 0.48 10.04 -9.55
C THR A 108 1.47 9.12 -8.84
N ILE A 109 1.03 8.50 -7.78
CA ILE A 109 1.82 7.61 -6.94
C ILE A 109 1.43 6.17 -7.21
N ALA A 110 2.40 5.30 -7.42
CA ALA A 110 2.23 3.87 -7.53
C ALA A 110 2.42 3.22 -6.15
N GLU A 111 1.39 2.53 -5.69
CA GLU A 111 1.40 1.85 -4.40
C GLU A 111 0.75 0.47 -4.53
N PRO A 112 1.46 -0.62 -4.26
CA PRO A 112 0.86 -1.95 -4.20
C PRO A 112 -0.03 -2.06 -2.96
N TRP A 113 -1.32 -2.33 -3.19
CA TRP A 113 -2.31 -2.43 -2.12
C TRP A 113 -2.33 -3.83 -1.51
N GLU A 114 -2.46 -3.90 -0.19
CA GLU A 114 -2.65 -5.15 0.52
C GLU A 114 -4.15 -5.39 0.73
N LEU A 115 -4.76 -6.22 -0.13
CA LEU A 115 -6.21 -6.38 -0.25
C LEU A 115 -6.72 -7.72 0.31
N ALA A 116 -5.90 -8.46 1.08
CA ALA A 116 -6.28 -9.75 1.63
C ALA A 116 -7.57 -9.65 2.49
N THR A 117 -7.77 -8.55 3.20
CA THR A 117 -8.95 -8.30 4.06
C THR A 117 -10.07 -7.55 3.37
N PHE A 118 -9.95 -7.21 2.08
CA PHE A 118 -11.01 -6.48 1.34
C PHE A 118 -12.38 -7.18 1.50
N PRO A 119 -13.46 -6.46 1.81
CA PRO A 119 -13.65 -5.00 1.87
C PRO A 119 -13.49 -4.36 3.27
N PHE A 120 -12.72 -4.95 4.17
CA PHE A 120 -12.44 -4.46 5.54
C PHE A 120 -10.99 -3.99 5.67
N ASP A 121 -10.42 -3.52 4.58
CA ASP A 121 -9.02 -3.18 4.42
C ASP A 121 -8.70 -1.78 4.95
N TRP A 122 -7.48 -1.62 5.42
CA TRP A 122 -6.82 -0.36 5.69
C TRP A 122 -5.50 -0.32 4.89
N HIS A 123 -4.98 0.86 4.60
CA HIS A 123 -3.76 0.97 3.82
C HIS A 123 -2.86 2.07 4.36
N ARG A 124 -1.54 1.84 4.27
CA ARG A 124 -0.54 2.85 4.56
C ARG A 124 -0.07 3.47 3.25
N MET A 125 -0.49 4.71 3.04
CA MET A 125 -0.05 5.50 1.90
C MET A 125 1.32 6.09 2.16
N ASN A 126 2.16 6.23 1.13
CA ASN A 126 3.47 6.84 1.26
C ASN A 126 3.93 7.50 -0.04
N VAL A 127 4.71 8.57 0.10
CA VAL A 127 5.42 9.21 -1.01
C VAL A 127 6.89 9.28 -0.65
N ARG A 128 7.75 8.85 -1.56
CA ARG A 128 9.18 8.75 -1.39
C ARG A 128 9.86 9.78 -2.27
N VAL A 129 10.57 10.71 -1.66
CA VAL A 129 11.27 11.79 -2.36
C VAL A 129 12.76 11.64 -2.15
N GLU A 130 13.54 11.72 -3.23
CA GLU A 130 15.00 11.76 -3.23
C GLU A 130 15.48 12.95 -4.08
N ASP A 131 16.76 13.27 -3.95
CA ASP A 131 17.43 14.16 -4.90
C ASP A 131 18.11 13.31 -5.96
N SER A 132 17.92 13.65 -7.24
CA SER A 132 18.46 12.87 -8.37
C SER A 132 19.95 13.12 -8.61
N VAL A 133 20.52 14.18 -8.02
CA VAL A 133 21.89 14.63 -8.28
C VAL A 133 22.83 14.31 -7.12
N PHE A 134 22.39 14.57 -5.88
CA PHE A 134 23.25 14.50 -4.70
C PHE A 134 23.05 13.21 -3.91
N THR A 135 24.17 12.57 -3.60
CA THR A 135 24.22 11.41 -2.69
C THR A 135 24.33 11.86 -1.22
N VAL A 136 24.21 10.94 -0.27
CA VAL A 136 24.36 11.23 1.17
C VAL A 136 25.73 11.81 1.55
N THR A 137 26.70 11.76 0.65
CA THR A 137 28.02 12.38 0.85
C THR A 137 27.98 13.89 0.79
N ASP A 138 26.99 14.44 0.08
CA ASP A 138 26.89 15.86 -0.22
C ASP A 138 25.61 16.45 0.38
N LEU A 139 24.49 15.69 0.39
CA LEU A 139 23.18 16.12 0.85
C LEU A 139 22.54 15.11 1.79
N VAL A 140 22.06 15.56 2.92
CA VAL A 140 21.18 14.80 3.81
C VAL A 140 19.91 15.59 4.08
N PHE A 141 18.75 14.98 3.82
CA PHE A 141 17.46 15.53 4.19
C PHE A 141 17.25 15.48 5.71
N VAL A 142 16.61 16.51 6.24
CA VAL A 142 16.15 16.58 7.63
C VAL A 142 14.64 16.85 7.59
N PRO A 143 13.79 16.01 8.20
CA PRO A 143 12.34 16.17 8.08
C PRO A 143 11.86 17.35 8.91
N ASP A 144 11.09 18.26 8.31
CA ASP A 144 10.38 19.33 9.00
C ASP A 144 9.07 18.80 9.62
N LYS A 145 9.20 17.96 10.66
CA LYS A 145 8.06 17.28 11.29
C LYS A 145 7.04 18.25 11.89
N ALA A 146 7.48 19.39 12.38
CA ALA A 146 6.61 20.34 13.05
C ALA A 146 5.64 21.06 12.10
N ASN A 147 6.04 21.21 10.85
CA ASN A 147 5.25 21.92 9.84
C ASN A 147 4.67 21.00 8.76
N SER A 148 5.04 19.73 8.77
CA SER A 148 4.48 18.76 7.82
C SER A 148 3.21 18.14 8.37
N ALA A 149 2.16 18.10 7.55
CA ALA A 149 0.85 17.61 7.97
C ALA A 149 -0.02 17.16 6.79
N LEU A 150 -1.10 16.46 7.12
CA LEU A 150 -2.28 16.33 6.27
C LEU A 150 -3.14 17.59 6.41
N GLY A 151 -3.70 18.08 5.31
CA GLY A 151 -4.66 19.18 5.33
C GLY A 151 -5.97 18.79 6.01
N ASP A 152 -6.57 19.72 6.73
CA ASP A 152 -7.83 19.51 7.46
C ASP A 152 -9.02 19.22 6.50
N GLU A 153 -8.91 19.62 5.24
CA GLU A 153 -9.94 19.44 4.20
C GLU A 153 -9.79 18.15 3.38
N ILE A 154 -8.89 17.26 3.78
CA ILE A 154 -8.75 15.97 3.06
C ILE A 154 -10.01 15.16 3.25
N ASN A 155 -10.80 15.09 2.17
CA ASN A 155 -12.00 14.29 2.10
C ASN A 155 -11.84 13.21 1.02
N MET A 156 -11.69 11.97 1.47
CA MET A 156 -11.68 10.80 0.61
C MET A 156 -12.99 10.04 0.82
N SER A 157 -13.86 10.04 -0.20
CA SER A 157 -15.17 9.39 -0.09
C SER A 157 -15.05 7.94 0.36
N GLY A 158 -15.59 7.62 1.55
CA GLY A 158 -15.54 6.29 2.15
C GLY A 158 -14.26 5.95 2.91
N TRP A 159 -13.35 6.93 3.14
CA TRP A 159 -12.09 6.72 3.85
C TRP A 159 -11.82 7.86 4.85
N THR A 160 -11.18 7.51 5.95
CA THR A 160 -10.56 8.46 6.87
C THR A 160 -9.05 8.40 6.74
N ALA A 161 -8.38 9.54 6.88
CA ALA A 161 -6.93 9.63 6.92
C ALA A 161 -6.45 9.97 8.33
N ALA A 162 -5.39 9.31 8.79
CA ALA A 162 -4.83 9.49 10.12
C ALA A 162 -3.31 9.19 10.15
N ASN A 163 -2.68 9.38 11.30
CA ASN A 163 -1.31 8.95 11.59
C ASN A 163 -0.26 9.46 10.59
N PHE A 164 -0.37 10.73 10.17
CA PHE A 164 0.64 11.33 9.31
C PHE A 164 2.00 11.33 9.99
N ASN A 165 3.02 10.93 9.24
CA ASN A 165 4.41 10.94 9.67
C ASN A 165 5.33 11.37 8.52
N ALA A 166 6.37 12.15 8.85
CA ALA A 166 7.42 12.56 7.93
C ALA A 166 8.76 12.09 8.49
N GLU A 167 9.47 11.26 7.73
CA GLU A 167 10.73 10.65 8.14
C GLU A 167 11.76 10.71 7.03
N VAL A 168 13.03 10.53 7.42
CA VAL A 168 14.15 10.44 6.47
C VAL A 168 14.90 9.15 6.72
N PHE A 169 15.20 8.46 5.64
CA PHE A 169 15.98 7.21 5.61
C PHE A 169 17.16 7.35 4.65
N ARG A 170 18.18 6.52 4.83
CA ARG A 170 19.21 6.32 3.83
C ARG A 170 18.86 5.12 2.96
N LYS A 171 18.88 5.32 1.65
CA LYS A 171 18.62 4.26 0.68
C LYS A 171 19.86 3.92 -0.10
N LEU A 172 20.29 2.67 0.03
CA LEU A 172 21.43 2.12 -0.68
C LEU A 172 20.96 1.47 -2.00
N TYR A 173 21.56 1.89 -3.10
CA TYR A 173 21.44 1.27 -4.41
C TYR A 173 22.73 0.54 -4.78
N LYS A 174 22.60 -0.74 -5.12
CA LYS A 174 23.72 -1.61 -5.47
C LYS A 174 23.99 -1.56 -6.98
N THR A 175 24.26 -0.38 -7.48
CA THR A 175 24.52 -0.14 -8.91
C THR A 175 25.37 1.11 -9.09
N ASN A 176 26.21 1.11 -10.14
CA ASN A 176 26.91 2.29 -10.61
C ASN A 176 26.16 3.06 -11.70
N TYR A 177 24.91 2.67 -11.97
CA TYR A 177 24.06 3.26 -13.03
C TYR A 177 24.70 3.31 -14.44
N GLY A 178 25.66 2.40 -14.70
CA GLY A 178 26.38 2.37 -15.97
C GLY A 178 27.52 3.37 -16.09
N ASP A 179 27.84 4.11 -15.03
CA ASP A 179 29.01 4.98 -14.99
C ASP A 179 30.30 4.15 -14.91
N THR A 180 31.01 4.08 -16.02
CA THR A 180 32.26 3.32 -16.15
C THR A 180 33.44 3.96 -15.42
N SER A 181 33.31 5.20 -14.94
CA SER A 181 34.31 5.85 -14.09
C SER A 181 34.30 5.30 -12.67
N LEU A 182 33.19 4.65 -12.27
CA LEU A 182 33.03 4.03 -10.96
C LEU A 182 33.34 2.52 -11.02
N PRO A 183 33.79 1.93 -9.91
CA PRO A 183 33.96 0.47 -9.82
C PRO A 183 32.65 -0.29 -10.15
N THR A 184 32.76 -1.48 -10.75
CA THR A 184 31.59 -2.31 -11.14
C THR A 184 30.67 -2.67 -9.95
N ASN A 185 31.20 -2.67 -8.73
CA ASN A 185 30.48 -2.93 -7.48
C ASN A 185 30.20 -1.64 -6.68
N ALA A 186 30.27 -0.48 -7.33
CA ALA A 186 29.95 0.78 -6.67
C ALA A 186 28.51 0.77 -6.15
N GLN A 187 28.34 1.43 -5.03
CA GLN A 187 27.05 1.60 -4.36
C GLN A 187 26.82 3.09 -4.17
N SER A 188 25.60 3.52 -4.49
CA SER A 188 25.18 4.89 -4.29
C SER A 188 24.15 4.95 -3.17
N GLU A 189 24.37 5.79 -2.19
CA GLU A 189 23.44 5.98 -1.07
C GLU A 189 22.80 7.36 -1.17
N TYR A 190 21.46 7.40 -1.13
CA TYR A 190 20.66 8.62 -1.22
C TYR A 190 19.90 8.89 0.06
N SER A 191 19.69 10.17 0.37
CA SER A 191 18.81 10.59 1.45
C SER A 191 17.38 10.61 0.96
N ARG A 192 16.51 9.79 1.56
CA ARG A 192 15.11 9.64 1.18
C ARG A 192 14.20 10.24 2.23
N PHE A 193 13.47 11.27 1.85
CA PHE A 193 12.33 11.77 2.62
C PHE A 193 11.08 10.96 2.29
N VAL A 194 10.37 10.53 3.33
CA VAL A 194 9.13 9.77 3.20
C VAL A 194 8.06 10.46 4.03
N MET A 195 6.99 10.86 3.37
CA MET A 195 5.73 11.21 4.02
C MET A 195 4.79 10.02 3.93
N ALA A 196 4.18 9.61 5.04
CA ALA A 196 3.28 8.47 5.11
C ALA A 196 2.09 8.77 6.02
N TRP A 197 0.96 8.16 5.73
CA TRP A 197 -0.26 8.24 6.55
C TRP A 197 -1.10 6.99 6.32
N ASP A 198 -2.00 6.71 7.27
CA ASP A 198 -2.90 5.58 7.19
C ASP A 198 -4.25 6.03 6.64
N ILE A 199 -4.90 5.19 5.85
CA ILE A 199 -6.29 5.34 5.43
C ILE A 199 -7.10 4.14 5.86
N ASP A 200 -8.24 4.39 6.50
CA ASP A 200 -9.18 3.38 6.97
C ASP A 200 -10.53 3.54 6.29
N ARG A 201 -11.20 2.43 5.95
CA ARG A 201 -12.56 2.49 5.40
C ARG A 201 -13.57 2.98 6.45
N ILE A 202 -14.43 3.91 6.03
CA ILE A 202 -15.52 4.40 6.88
C ILE A 202 -16.64 3.38 6.92
N GLY A 203 -16.76 2.69 8.07
CA GLY A 203 -17.93 1.86 8.41
C GLY A 203 -18.18 0.67 7.48
N TRP A 204 -19.36 0.09 7.62
CA TRP A 204 -19.79 -1.15 6.94
C TRP A 204 -20.39 -0.94 5.54
N GLY A 205 -20.55 0.30 5.08
CA GLY A 205 -21.34 0.60 3.87
C GLY A 205 -20.82 -0.08 2.60
N ALA A 206 -19.50 -0.10 2.39
CA ALA A 206 -18.90 -0.76 1.24
C ALA A 206 -19.05 -2.29 1.34
N ALA A 207 -18.80 -2.86 2.52
CA ALA A 207 -18.93 -4.29 2.77
C ALA A 207 -20.38 -4.74 2.59
N LEU A 208 -21.36 -4.01 3.14
CA LEU A 208 -22.78 -4.34 2.98
C LEU A 208 -23.22 -4.30 1.52
N LYS A 209 -22.83 -3.28 0.77
CA LYS A 209 -23.15 -3.19 -0.67
C LYS A 209 -22.61 -4.38 -1.46
N LEU A 210 -21.41 -4.82 -1.15
CA LEU A 210 -20.75 -5.90 -1.87
C LEU A 210 -21.26 -7.28 -1.45
N LEU A 211 -21.46 -7.51 -0.16
CA LEU A 211 -21.76 -8.84 0.39
C LEU A 211 -23.27 -9.15 0.47
N SER A 212 -24.14 -8.14 0.47
CA SER A 212 -25.58 -8.35 0.60
C SER A 212 -26.16 -9.24 -0.51
N SER A 213 -25.69 -9.10 -1.74
CA SER A 213 -26.13 -9.94 -2.87
C SER A 213 -25.80 -11.41 -2.67
N VAL A 214 -24.62 -11.74 -2.16
CA VAL A 214 -24.21 -13.12 -1.87
C VAL A 214 -25.03 -13.70 -0.72
N ILE A 215 -25.24 -12.91 0.34
CA ILE A 215 -26.02 -13.32 1.51
C ILE A 215 -27.47 -13.61 1.11
N LEU A 216 -28.10 -12.72 0.33
CA LEU A 216 -29.48 -12.91 -0.13
C LEU A 216 -29.62 -14.06 -1.13
N ALA A 217 -28.67 -14.17 -2.09
CA ALA A 217 -28.70 -15.25 -3.07
C ALA A 217 -28.58 -16.64 -2.40
N THR A 218 -27.67 -16.79 -1.43
CA THR A 218 -27.56 -18.05 -0.67
C THR A 218 -28.81 -18.34 0.17
N ALA A 219 -29.43 -17.31 0.75
CA ALA A 219 -30.70 -17.47 1.46
C ALA A 219 -31.80 -18.01 0.51
N VAL A 220 -31.92 -17.46 -0.71
CA VAL A 220 -32.86 -17.96 -1.72
C VAL A 220 -32.56 -19.43 -2.08
N ALA A 221 -31.29 -19.79 -2.23
CA ALA A 221 -30.90 -21.18 -2.48
C ALA A 221 -31.35 -22.10 -1.34
N PHE A 222 -31.21 -21.69 -0.09
CA PHE A 222 -31.63 -22.51 1.07
C PHE A 222 -33.16 -22.63 1.21
N VAL A 223 -33.92 -21.60 0.77
CA VAL A 223 -35.38 -21.68 0.71
C VAL A 223 -35.86 -22.80 -0.22
N SER A 224 -35.07 -23.23 -1.20
CA SER A 224 -35.41 -24.37 -2.08
C SER A 224 -35.68 -25.67 -1.30
N PHE A 225 -35.10 -25.86 -0.10
CA PHE A 225 -35.38 -27.01 0.77
C PHE A 225 -36.82 -27.04 1.34
N MET A 226 -37.54 -25.91 1.29
CA MET A 226 -38.95 -25.83 1.69
C MET A 226 -39.90 -26.27 0.56
N VAL A 227 -39.40 -26.41 -0.66
CA VAL A 227 -40.13 -26.82 -1.82
C VAL A 227 -40.06 -28.34 -1.96
N LYS A 228 -41.20 -28.97 -2.37
CA LYS A 228 -41.23 -30.43 -2.56
C LYS A 228 -40.17 -30.88 -3.58
N PRO A 229 -39.48 -32.03 -3.36
CA PRO A 229 -38.49 -32.54 -4.29
C PRO A 229 -39.01 -32.79 -5.71
N SER A 230 -40.31 -33.11 -5.87
CA SER A 230 -40.96 -33.31 -7.16
C SER A 230 -41.23 -32.02 -7.92
N ASP A 231 -41.24 -30.86 -7.28
CA ASP A 231 -41.43 -29.55 -7.93
C ASP A 231 -40.07 -29.04 -8.45
N LEU A 232 -39.67 -29.60 -9.60
CA LEU A 232 -38.34 -29.34 -10.21
C LEU A 232 -38.15 -27.89 -10.58
N ASP A 233 -39.17 -27.29 -11.23
CA ASP A 233 -39.05 -25.93 -11.77
C ASP A 233 -38.79 -24.91 -10.67
N ALA A 234 -39.57 -24.97 -9.59
CA ALA A 234 -39.40 -24.07 -8.48
C ALA A 234 -38.07 -24.32 -7.73
N ARG A 235 -37.75 -25.59 -7.42
CA ARG A 235 -36.60 -25.98 -6.60
C ARG A 235 -35.28 -25.72 -7.26
N PHE A 236 -35.10 -26.17 -8.52
CA PHE A 236 -33.89 -25.94 -9.30
C PHE A 236 -33.82 -24.51 -9.79
N GLY A 237 -34.96 -23.88 -10.17
CA GLY A 237 -34.99 -22.47 -10.58
C GLY A 237 -34.44 -21.52 -9.56
N MET A 238 -34.81 -21.69 -8.25
CA MET A 238 -34.28 -20.86 -7.17
C MET A 238 -32.77 -21.06 -7.00
N ALA A 239 -32.27 -22.30 -6.97
CA ALA A 239 -30.85 -22.58 -6.78
C ALA A 239 -29.98 -22.12 -7.95
N VAL A 240 -30.44 -22.33 -9.19
CA VAL A 240 -29.76 -21.86 -10.41
C VAL A 240 -29.79 -20.34 -10.49
N GLY A 241 -30.92 -19.70 -10.17
CA GLY A 241 -31.02 -18.24 -10.09
C GLY A 241 -30.06 -17.66 -9.07
N ALA A 242 -29.95 -18.26 -7.89
CA ALA A 242 -28.98 -17.89 -6.85
C ALA A 242 -27.51 -18.05 -7.34
N LEU A 243 -27.23 -19.14 -8.07
CA LEU A 243 -25.89 -19.36 -8.65
C LEU A 243 -25.49 -18.20 -9.58
N PHE A 244 -26.38 -17.82 -10.51
CA PHE A 244 -26.11 -16.69 -11.41
C PHE A 244 -25.94 -15.37 -10.64
N ALA A 245 -26.76 -15.13 -9.63
CA ALA A 245 -26.64 -13.93 -8.81
C ALA A 245 -25.29 -13.83 -8.10
N VAL A 246 -24.79 -14.96 -7.54
CA VAL A 246 -23.48 -15.00 -6.89
C VAL A 246 -22.35 -14.83 -7.91
N VAL A 247 -22.43 -15.46 -9.09
CA VAL A 247 -21.42 -15.30 -10.16
C VAL A 247 -21.35 -13.84 -10.61
N ALA A 248 -22.50 -13.20 -10.84
CA ALA A 248 -22.56 -11.78 -11.23
C ALA A 248 -21.96 -10.87 -10.13
N SER A 249 -22.26 -11.15 -8.87
CA SER A 249 -21.70 -10.43 -7.73
C SER A 249 -20.18 -10.63 -7.61
N ALA A 250 -19.69 -11.85 -7.83
CA ALA A 250 -18.25 -12.15 -7.85
C ALA A 250 -17.53 -11.36 -8.94
N PHE A 251 -18.11 -11.25 -10.12
CA PHE A 251 -17.55 -10.45 -11.21
C PHE A 251 -17.44 -8.97 -10.85
N ILE A 252 -18.48 -8.41 -10.21
CA ILE A 252 -18.44 -7.02 -9.72
C ILE A 252 -17.34 -6.86 -8.66
N ALA A 253 -17.24 -7.79 -7.70
CA ALA A 253 -16.21 -7.74 -6.66
C ALA A 253 -14.80 -7.76 -7.25
N SER A 254 -14.54 -8.67 -8.19
CA SER A 254 -13.22 -8.79 -8.84
C SER A 254 -12.85 -7.58 -9.68
N SER A 255 -13.82 -6.83 -10.20
CA SER A 255 -13.55 -5.60 -10.97
C SER A 255 -13.03 -4.43 -10.12
N LEU A 256 -13.19 -4.49 -8.80
CA LEU A 256 -12.81 -3.42 -7.86
C LEU A 256 -11.36 -3.55 -7.36
N VAL A 257 -10.75 -4.73 -7.52
CA VAL A 257 -9.42 -5.04 -7.02
C VAL A 257 -8.48 -5.41 -8.19
N PRO A 258 -7.15 -5.26 -8.05
CA PRO A 258 -6.22 -5.70 -9.07
C PRO A 258 -6.20 -7.24 -9.16
N ASP A 259 -5.84 -7.77 -10.32
CA ASP A 259 -5.55 -9.19 -10.51
C ASP A 259 -4.27 -9.55 -9.75
N SER A 260 -4.38 -9.68 -8.44
CA SER A 260 -3.31 -10.16 -7.58
C SER A 260 -3.50 -11.66 -7.31
N GLY A 261 -2.41 -12.41 -7.17
CA GLY A 261 -2.50 -13.83 -6.83
C GLY A 261 -3.06 -14.11 -5.41
N ALA A 262 -3.42 -13.09 -4.64
CA ALA A 262 -3.97 -13.18 -3.30
C ALA A 262 -5.51 -13.17 -3.34
N MET A 263 -6.15 -14.15 -2.69
CA MET A 263 -7.60 -14.19 -2.53
C MET A 263 -8.05 -13.22 -1.43
N THR A 264 -8.95 -12.32 -1.77
CA THR A 264 -9.59 -11.43 -0.80
C THR A 264 -10.65 -12.16 0.04
N VAL A 265 -11.08 -11.56 1.17
CA VAL A 265 -12.23 -12.09 1.93
C VAL A 265 -13.50 -12.11 1.07
N ALA A 266 -13.70 -11.11 0.21
CA ALA A 266 -14.82 -11.11 -0.73
C ALA A 266 -14.77 -12.30 -1.68
N ASP A 267 -13.60 -12.64 -2.26
CA ASP A 267 -13.44 -13.80 -3.14
C ASP A 267 -13.75 -15.12 -2.41
N GLN A 268 -13.23 -15.26 -1.19
CA GLN A 268 -13.48 -16.45 -0.36
C GLN A 268 -14.96 -16.62 -0.09
N LEU A 269 -15.69 -15.52 0.22
CA LEU A 269 -17.14 -15.56 0.45
C LEU A 269 -17.91 -16.01 -0.79
N HIS A 270 -17.57 -15.49 -1.97
CA HIS A 270 -18.19 -15.90 -3.23
C HIS A 270 -17.90 -17.37 -3.54
N MET A 271 -16.66 -17.82 -3.38
CA MET A 271 -16.28 -19.22 -3.64
C MET A 271 -17.02 -20.21 -2.73
N VAL A 272 -17.13 -19.90 -1.42
CA VAL A 272 -17.86 -20.73 -0.49
C VAL A 272 -19.37 -20.72 -0.78
N ALA A 273 -19.93 -19.56 -1.17
CA ALA A 273 -21.33 -19.46 -1.58
C ALA A 273 -21.64 -20.32 -2.82
N LEU A 274 -20.78 -20.25 -3.86
CA LEU A 274 -20.92 -21.09 -5.05
C LEU A 274 -20.84 -22.58 -4.69
N GLY A 275 -19.90 -22.97 -3.83
CA GLY A 275 -19.80 -24.34 -3.32
C GLY A 275 -21.05 -24.79 -2.57
N CYS A 276 -21.60 -23.94 -1.69
CA CYS A 276 -22.84 -24.20 -0.97
C CYS A 276 -24.03 -24.37 -1.93
N ILE A 277 -24.20 -23.48 -2.91
CA ILE A 277 -25.30 -23.57 -3.88
C ILE A 277 -25.19 -24.85 -4.71
N PHE A 278 -23.98 -25.24 -5.11
CA PHE A 278 -23.74 -26.50 -5.79
C PHE A 278 -24.15 -27.69 -4.94
N LEU A 279 -23.85 -27.71 -3.63
CA LEU A 279 -24.28 -28.75 -2.72
C LEU A 279 -25.81 -28.77 -2.55
N VAL A 280 -26.48 -27.60 -2.54
CA VAL A 280 -27.95 -27.50 -2.54
C VAL A 280 -28.54 -28.16 -3.79
N LEU A 281 -27.95 -27.93 -4.98
CA LEU A 281 -28.38 -28.58 -6.23
C LEU A 281 -28.17 -30.10 -6.18
N LEU A 282 -27.02 -30.57 -5.71
CA LEU A 282 -26.75 -32.01 -5.56
C LEU A 282 -27.74 -32.68 -4.61
N GLN A 283 -28.00 -32.05 -3.45
CA GLN A 283 -28.97 -32.57 -2.50
C GLN A 283 -30.36 -32.57 -3.09
N SER A 284 -30.77 -31.52 -3.82
CA SER A 284 -32.06 -31.46 -4.50
C SER A 284 -32.25 -32.62 -5.46
N ALA A 285 -31.23 -32.93 -6.27
CA ALA A 285 -31.24 -34.08 -7.19
C ALA A 285 -31.30 -35.41 -6.43
N PHE A 286 -30.63 -35.51 -5.28
CA PHE A 286 -30.66 -36.71 -4.44
C PHE A 286 -32.04 -36.93 -3.79
N CYS A 287 -32.64 -35.87 -3.23
CA CYS A 287 -33.99 -35.94 -2.64
C CYS A 287 -35.05 -36.29 -3.68
N LEU A 288 -34.95 -35.75 -4.90
CA LEU A 288 -35.80 -36.12 -6.02
C LEU A 288 -35.71 -37.65 -6.30
N ARG A 289 -34.50 -38.18 -6.34
CA ARG A 289 -34.30 -39.62 -6.58
C ARG A 289 -34.90 -40.48 -5.46
N LEU A 290 -34.82 -40.02 -4.22
CA LEU A 290 -35.47 -40.71 -3.07
C LEU A 290 -36.99 -40.71 -3.18
N GLU A 291 -37.59 -39.56 -3.55
CA GLU A 291 -39.04 -39.43 -3.74
C GLU A 291 -39.51 -40.34 -4.87
N VAL A 292 -38.90 -40.33 -6.04
CA VAL A 292 -39.21 -41.22 -7.16
C VAL A 292 -39.07 -42.72 -6.78
N SER A 293 -38.17 -43.02 -5.83
CA SER A 293 -37.97 -44.39 -5.33
C SER A 293 -38.95 -44.77 -4.20
N GLY A 294 -39.97 -43.96 -3.93
CA GLY A 294 -40.96 -44.20 -2.88
C GLY A 294 -40.46 -43.96 -1.43
N ARG A 295 -39.35 -43.25 -1.26
CA ARG A 295 -38.76 -42.91 0.04
C ARG A 295 -39.01 -41.46 0.42
N GLU A 296 -40.23 -40.97 0.26
CA GLU A 296 -40.61 -39.56 0.45
C GLU A 296 -40.27 -39.05 1.86
N GLU A 297 -40.56 -39.83 2.89
CA GLU A 297 -40.32 -39.45 4.28
C GLU A 297 -38.81 -39.20 4.56
N LEU A 298 -37.93 -39.98 3.94
CA LEU A 298 -36.50 -39.77 4.06
C LEU A 298 -36.05 -38.49 3.36
N ALA A 299 -36.59 -38.20 2.16
CA ALA A 299 -36.31 -36.94 1.46
C ALA A 299 -36.71 -35.74 2.30
N TYR A 300 -37.91 -35.74 2.87
CA TYR A 300 -38.40 -34.68 3.77
C TYR A 300 -37.53 -34.48 5.01
N ARG A 301 -37.11 -35.57 5.66
CA ARG A 301 -36.19 -35.46 6.79
C ARG A 301 -34.86 -34.83 6.43
N ILE A 302 -34.30 -35.20 5.29
CA ILE A 302 -33.04 -34.62 4.79
C ILE A 302 -33.21 -33.13 4.54
N ASP A 303 -34.28 -32.71 3.82
CA ASP A 303 -34.54 -31.29 3.53
C ASP A 303 -34.76 -30.47 4.80
N HIS A 304 -35.49 -31.03 5.77
CA HIS A 304 -35.75 -30.35 7.07
C HIS A 304 -34.44 -30.09 7.84
N TRP A 305 -33.56 -31.07 7.92
CA TRP A 305 -32.27 -30.91 8.58
C TRP A 305 -31.36 -29.98 7.82
N SER A 306 -31.37 -30.02 6.49
CA SER A 306 -30.56 -29.19 5.64
C SER A 306 -30.98 -27.73 5.71
N LEU A 307 -32.26 -27.45 5.82
CA LEU A 307 -32.79 -26.08 5.98
C LEU A 307 -32.24 -25.38 7.23
N ALA A 308 -31.85 -26.13 8.28
CA ALA A 308 -31.21 -25.60 9.47
C ALA A 308 -29.68 -25.62 9.35
N MET A 309 -29.11 -26.73 8.85
CA MET A 309 -27.69 -26.99 8.88
C MET A 309 -26.92 -26.13 7.87
N PHE A 310 -27.40 -25.99 6.62
CA PHE A 310 -26.72 -25.20 5.60
C PHE A 310 -26.60 -23.72 5.95
N PRO A 311 -27.70 -23.03 6.38
CA PRO A 311 -27.59 -21.66 6.83
C PRO A 311 -26.65 -21.50 8.05
N LEU A 312 -26.74 -22.41 9.04
CA LEU A 312 -25.91 -22.34 10.23
C LEU A 312 -24.41 -22.43 9.88
N LEU A 313 -24.04 -23.40 9.03
CA LEU A 313 -22.65 -23.58 8.61
C LEU A 313 -22.16 -22.41 7.75
N PHE A 314 -22.96 -21.99 6.76
CA PHE A 314 -22.56 -20.93 5.84
C PHE A 314 -22.46 -19.59 6.58
N TYR A 315 -23.50 -19.13 7.26
CA TYR A 315 -23.48 -17.83 7.93
C TYR A 315 -22.58 -17.83 9.17
N GLY A 316 -22.42 -18.97 9.84
CA GLY A 316 -21.42 -19.13 10.90
C GLY A 316 -19.99 -18.95 10.37
N TRP A 317 -19.70 -19.55 9.20
CA TRP A 317 -18.41 -19.36 8.54
C TRP A 317 -18.22 -17.92 8.04
N VAL A 318 -19.27 -17.29 7.45
CA VAL A 318 -19.25 -15.88 7.05
C VAL A 318 -18.90 -14.97 8.23
N GLY A 319 -19.59 -15.18 9.36
CA GLY A 319 -19.32 -14.43 10.60
C GLY A 319 -17.88 -14.59 11.10
N TRP A 320 -17.36 -15.82 11.04
CA TRP A 320 -15.97 -16.10 11.42
C TRP A 320 -14.97 -15.43 10.45
N ALA A 321 -15.20 -15.48 9.14
CA ALA A 321 -14.34 -14.86 8.14
C ALA A 321 -14.28 -13.35 8.30
N ILE A 322 -15.42 -12.70 8.51
CA ILE A 322 -15.51 -11.26 8.80
C ILE A 322 -14.80 -10.91 10.10
N PHE A 323 -15.04 -11.68 11.17
CA PHE A 323 -14.37 -11.46 12.45
C PHE A 323 -12.83 -11.55 12.34
N LYS A 324 -12.34 -12.50 11.55
CA LYS A 324 -10.91 -12.64 11.27
C LYS A 324 -10.35 -11.45 10.46
N ALA A 325 -11.13 -10.91 9.53
CA ALA A 325 -10.72 -9.78 8.71
C ALA A 325 -10.64 -8.45 9.47
N LEU A 326 -11.42 -8.33 10.57
CA LEU A 326 -11.46 -7.14 11.41
C LEU A 326 -10.38 -7.14 12.54
N ARG A 327 -9.61 -8.21 12.66
CA ARG A 327 -8.49 -8.33 13.61
C ARG A 327 -7.15 -8.04 12.97
#